data_c65a4656de692da74d51e9775be1fab3
#
_entry.id   c65a4656de692da74d51e9775be1fab3
#
_cell.length_a   1.000
_cell.length_b   1.000
_cell.length_c   1.000
_cell.angle_alpha   90.00
_cell.angle_beta   90.00
_cell.angle_gamma   90.00
#
_symmetry.space_group_name_H-M   'P 1'
#
loop_
_entity.id
_entity.type
_entity.pdbx_description
1 polymer ?
#
loop_
_entity_poly.entity_id
_entity_poly.type
_entity_poly.pdbx_seq_one_letter_code
_entity_poly.pdbx_strand_id
1 'polypeptide(L)'
;MNRITSLFGIKYPVIQGGMVWCSGWRLASAVSNAGGLGLLSAGSMHPETLREHIRKCRAATHHSFGVNIPLMYPQIEEIMQIVVDEGVRIVFTSAGNPTTWTAWLKQHGITVVHVVSSSRFAMKAEAAGVDAIVAEGFEAGGHNGREETTTLCLIPAVRAVTSLPLIAAGGIATGEAILAMRALGADGVQVGTRFALTEESSASEVFKEYCLHLKEGDTRLLLKKLSPVRLARGNFQQAVAAAEAAGATEEDLRILLSRGRAKRGIFEGDLEEGELEIGQVSALLNEKGIQTVAEVMDELVTGYQQACETLAANVCERWDV
;
A
#
# COMPACT_ATOMS: atom_id res chain seq x y z
N MET A 1 -11.08 22.32 3.47
CA MET A 1 -10.30 21.31 4.21
C MET A 1 -10.28 20.05 3.35
N ASN A 2 -9.17 19.32 3.26
CA ASN A 2 -9.09 18.10 2.45
C ASN A 2 -9.88 16.97 3.15
N ARG A 3 -10.62 16.16 2.37
CA ARG A 3 -11.50 15.10 2.91
C ARG A 3 -10.73 14.02 3.67
N ILE A 4 -9.53 13.65 3.22
CA ILE A 4 -8.69 12.63 3.85
C ILE A 4 -8.06 13.16 5.14
N THR A 5 -7.54 14.41 5.12
CA THR A 5 -6.98 15.00 6.34
C THR A 5 -8.03 15.20 7.42
N SER A 6 -9.27 15.55 7.04
CA SER A 6 -10.40 15.66 7.98
C SER A 6 -10.84 14.31 8.54
N LEU A 7 -10.89 13.26 7.67
CA LEU A 7 -11.35 11.93 8.06
C LEU A 7 -10.43 11.26 9.09
N PHE A 8 -9.11 11.43 8.93
CA PHE A 8 -8.12 10.76 9.76
C PHE A 8 -7.47 11.65 10.83
N GLY A 9 -7.73 12.96 10.80
CA GLY A 9 -7.08 13.90 11.72
C GLY A 9 -5.56 14.04 11.47
N ILE A 10 -5.14 14.03 10.21
CA ILE A 10 -3.73 14.10 9.78
C ILE A 10 -3.42 15.42 9.07
N LYS A 11 -2.14 15.79 9.01
CA LYS A 11 -1.68 17.04 8.39
C LYS A 11 -1.65 16.97 6.86
N TYR A 12 -1.12 15.89 6.31
CA TYR A 12 -0.95 15.67 4.88
C TYR A 12 -1.81 14.49 4.41
N PRO A 13 -2.46 14.54 3.23
CA PRO A 13 -3.29 13.45 2.73
C PRO A 13 -2.42 12.32 2.12
N VAL A 14 -1.42 11.88 2.90
CA VAL A 14 -0.46 10.82 2.54
C VAL A 14 -0.58 9.70 3.57
N ILE A 15 -0.87 8.51 3.09
CA ILE A 15 -1.00 7.29 3.87
C ILE A 15 0.17 6.36 3.51
N GLN A 16 0.81 5.77 4.48
CA GLN A 16 1.76 4.68 4.24
C GLN A 16 0.98 3.37 4.07
N GLY A 17 1.25 2.64 3.00
CA GLY A 17 0.58 1.37 2.71
C GLY A 17 0.86 0.29 3.76
N GLY A 18 -0.15 -0.53 4.05
CA GLY A 18 0.01 -1.68 4.94
C GLY A 18 0.72 -2.84 4.23
N MET A 19 2.04 -2.87 4.26
CA MET A 19 2.88 -3.81 3.54
C MET A 19 3.36 -4.93 4.46
N VAL A 20 3.18 -6.18 4.03
CA VAL A 20 3.68 -7.36 4.77
C VAL A 20 5.20 -7.27 4.94
N TRP A 21 5.69 -7.63 6.13
CA TRP A 21 7.12 -7.63 6.52
C TRP A 21 7.84 -6.26 6.50
N CYS A 22 7.15 -5.18 6.07
CA CYS A 22 7.68 -3.81 6.08
C CYS A 22 7.03 -2.94 7.16
N SER A 23 5.69 -3.04 7.32
CA SER A 23 4.89 -2.09 8.09
C SER A 23 4.76 -2.46 9.56
N GLY A 24 5.87 -2.36 10.28
CA GLY A 24 5.93 -2.49 11.73
C GLY A 24 5.62 -1.15 12.44
N TRP A 25 5.67 -1.18 13.78
CA TRP A 25 5.36 -0.03 14.63
C TRP A 25 6.30 1.18 14.39
N ARG A 26 7.59 0.94 14.07
CA ARG A 26 8.56 2.02 13.80
C ARG A 26 8.12 2.82 12.58
N LEU A 27 7.86 2.14 11.47
CA LEU A 27 7.41 2.78 10.24
C LEU A 27 6.08 3.52 10.44
N ALA A 28 5.07 2.85 11.02
CA ALA A 28 3.76 3.44 11.22
C ALA A 28 3.82 4.68 12.11
N SER A 29 4.54 4.63 13.25
CA SER A 29 4.66 5.79 14.13
C SER A 29 5.47 6.93 13.50
N ALA A 30 6.53 6.63 12.74
CA ALA A 30 7.33 7.65 12.08
C ALA A 30 6.52 8.42 11.03
N VAL A 31 5.72 7.72 10.20
CA VAL A 31 4.83 8.37 9.22
C VAL A 31 3.77 9.23 9.91
N SER A 32 3.18 8.73 11.00
CA SER A 32 2.20 9.50 11.77
C SER A 32 2.83 10.76 12.39
N ASN A 33 4.04 10.66 12.94
CA ASN A 33 4.78 11.78 13.49
C ASN A 33 5.20 12.80 12.40
N ALA A 34 5.43 12.35 11.17
CA ALA A 34 5.71 13.22 10.03
C ALA A 34 4.45 13.86 9.42
N GLY A 35 3.26 13.60 9.98
CA GLY A 35 2.00 14.25 9.60
C GLY A 35 1.18 13.51 8.55
N GLY A 36 1.56 12.29 8.17
CA GLY A 36 0.76 11.35 7.38
C GLY A 36 -0.07 10.41 8.25
N LEU A 37 -0.58 9.32 7.65
CA LEU A 37 -1.21 8.21 8.36
C LEU A 37 -0.34 6.95 8.21
N GLY A 38 0.27 6.49 9.30
CA GLY A 38 0.97 5.22 9.35
C GLY A 38 0.01 4.04 9.54
N LEU A 39 0.27 2.92 8.86
CA LEU A 39 -0.50 1.69 8.98
C LEU A 39 0.39 0.53 9.46
N LEU A 40 -0.05 -0.18 10.49
CA LEU A 40 0.47 -1.50 10.84
C LEU A 40 -0.09 -2.54 9.86
N SER A 41 0.73 -3.52 9.43
CA SER A 41 0.25 -4.60 8.55
C SER A 41 -0.01 -5.87 9.33
N ALA A 42 -1.28 -6.19 9.58
CA ALA A 42 -1.66 -7.42 10.27
C ALA A 42 -1.35 -8.69 9.46
N GLY A 43 -1.22 -8.58 8.13
CA GLY A 43 -0.98 -9.72 7.23
C GLY A 43 0.35 -10.45 7.41
N SER A 44 1.28 -9.90 8.17
CA SER A 44 2.57 -10.53 8.53
C SER A 44 2.74 -10.78 10.03
N MET A 45 1.70 -10.60 10.82
CA MET A 45 1.76 -10.68 12.28
C MET A 45 0.80 -11.73 12.82
N HIS A 46 1.28 -12.57 13.74
CA HIS A 46 0.40 -13.34 14.60
C HIS A 46 -0.38 -12.40 15.52
N PRO A 47 -1.55 -12.79 16.03
CA PRO A 47 -2.41 -11.94 16.85
C PRO A 47 -1.67 -11.21 17.98
N GLU A 48 -0.91 -11.90 18.80
CA GLU A 48 -0.17 -11.28 19.92
C GLU A 48 0.97 -10.35 19.44
N THR A 49 1.59 -10.65 18.29
CA THR A 49 2.57 -9.74 17.68
C THR A 49 1.90 -8.43 17.22
N LEU A 50 0.69 -8.52 16.64
CA LEU A 50 -0.08 -7.35 16.29
C LEU A 50 -0.43 -6.50 17.52
N ARG A 51 -0.88 -7.15 18.60
CA ARG A 51 -1.15 -6.48 19.89
C ARG A 51 0.07 -5.72 20.40
N GLU A 52 1.22 -6.35 20.38
CA GLU A 52 2.49 -5.74 20.78
C GLU A 52 2.83 -4.53 19.90
N HIS A 53 2.70 -4.67 18.59
CA HIS A 53 2.97 -3.58 17.64
C HIS A 53 1.99 -2.41 17.80
N ILE A 54 0.71 -2.65 18.06
CA ILE A 54 -0.26 -1.58 18.36
C ILE A 54 0.17 -0.80 19.61
N ARG A 55 0.54 -1.50 20.68
CA ARG A 55 0.97 -0.87 21.95
C ARG A 55 2.27 -0.07 21.77
N LYS A 56 3.25 -0.61 21.05
CA LYS A 56 4.51 0.10 20.75
C LYS A 56 4.27 1.32 19.87
N CYS A 57 3.40 1.21 18.85
CA CYS A 57 3.04 2.33 18.00
C CYS A 57 2.39 3.45 18.81
N ARG A 58 1.44 3.12 19.68
CA ARG A 58 0.78 4.08 20.58
C ARG A 58 1.75 4.76 21.56
N ALA A 59 2.77 4.04 22.00
CA ALA A 59 3.80 4.62 22.86
C ALA A 59 4.76 5.56 22.09
N ALA A 60 4.93 5.33 20.78
CA ALA A 60 5.87 6.09 19.94
C ALA A 60 5.23 7.29 19.23
N THR A 61 3.89 7.41 19.21
CA THR A 61 3.19 8.54 18.59
C THR A 61 1.91 8.89 19.33
N HIS A 62 1.61 10.21 19.36
CA HIS A 62 0.32 10.74 19.82
C HIS A 62 -0.64 11.05 18.66
N HIS A 63 -0.19 10.85 17.42
CA HIS A 63 -0.97 11.08 16.21
C HIS A 63 -1.77 9.84 15.81
N SER A 64 -2.74 10.01 14.91
CA SER A 64 -3.54 8.94 14.36
C SER A 64 -2.66 7.92 13.62
N PHE A 65 -2.91 6.64 13.85
CA PHE A 65 -2.40 5.53 13.05
C PHE A 65 -3.51 4.50 12.85
N GLY A 66 -3.35 3.61 11.88
CA GLY A 66 -4.33 2.57 11.59
C GLY A 66 -3.70 1.18 11.49
N VAL A 67 -4.55 0.20 11.20
CA VAL A 67 -4.16 -1.20 10.95
C VAL A 67 -4.73 -1.64 9.60
N ASN A 68 -3.88 -2.18 8.74
CA ASN A 68 -4.30 -2.84 7.50
C ASN A 68 -4.50 -4.34 7.75
N ILE A 69 -5.67 -4.85 7.39
CA ILE A 69 -6.10 -6.23 7.66
C ILE A 69 -6.54 -6.89 6.35
N PRO A 70 -5.75 -7.83 5.81
CA PRO A 70 -6.22 -8.69 4.72
C PRO A 70 -7.31 -9.63 5.22
N LEU A 71 -8.51 -9.54 4.64
CA LEU A 71 -9.70 -10.26 5.13
C LEU A 71 -9.65 -11.79 4.92
N MET A 72 -8.70 -12.28 4.13
CA MET A 72 -8.49 -13.71 3.93
C MET A 72 -7.51 -14.34 4.92
N TYR A 73 -7.10 -13.61 5.95
CA TYR A 73 -6.15 -14.10 6.95
C TYR A 73 -6.78 -15.19 7.83
N PRO A 74 -6.06 -16.30 8.15
CA PRO A 74 -6.63 -17.44 8.85
C PRO A 74 -7.20 -17.15 10.25
N GLN A 75 -6.61 -16.18 10.99
CA GLN A 75 -6.99 -15.79 12.35
C GLN A 75 -7.75 -14.46 12.39
N ILE A 76 -8.57 -14.19 11.38
CA ILE A 76 -9.21 -12.89 11.16
C ILE A 76 -10.05 -12.45 12.35
N GLU A 77 -10.81 -13.36 12.97
CA GLU A 77 -11.70 -13.06 14.10
C GLU A 77 -10.91 -12.56 15.30
N GLU A 78 -9.80 -13.24 15.62
CA GLU A 78 -8.92 -12.86 16.74
C GLU A 78 -8.24 -11.51 16.46
N ILE A 79 -7.79 -11.29 15.22
CA ILE A 79 -7.20 -9.99 14.78
C ILE A 79 -8.21 -8.87 14.91
N MET A 80 -9.45 -9.06 14.48
CA MET A 80 -10.51 -8.06 14.61
C MET A 80 -10.81 -7.74 16.09
N GLN A 81 -10.86 -8.77 16.95
CA GLN A 81 -11.06 -8.55 18.37
C GLN A 81 -9.91 -7.76 19.01
N ILE A 82 -8.65 -8.08 18.67
CA ILE A 82 -7.47 -7.33 19.15
C ILE A 82 -7.53 -5.86 18.76
N VAL A 83 -7.93 -5.57 17.53
CA VAL A 83 -8.07 -4.18 17.05
C VAL A 83 -9.08 -3.40 17.90
N VAL A 84 -10.19 -4.01 18.26
CA VAL A 84 -11.20 -3.40 19.15
C VAL A 84 -10.68 -3.27 20.57
N ASP A 85 -10.13 -4.34 21.14
CA ASP A 85 -9.62 -4.38 22.52
C ASP A 85 -8.53 -3.33 22.76
N GLU A 86 -7.64 -3.18 21.77
CA GLU A 86 -6.56 -2.18 21.80
C GLU A 86 -7.04 -0.78 21.37
N GLY A 87 -8.33 -0.57 21.11
CA GLY A 87 -8.90 0.75 20.82
C GLY A 87 -8.35 1.41 19.55
N VAL A 88 -8.04 0.63 18.52
CA VAL A 88 -7.68 1.15 17.20
C VAL A 88 -8.87 1.87 16.59
N ARG A 89 -8.65 3.04 16.00
CA ARG A 89 -9.73 3.89 15.45
C ARG A 89 -9.86 3.84 13.94
N ILE A 90 -8.85 3.34 13.24
CA ILE A 90 -8.79 3.35 11.77
C ILE A 90 -8.35 1.97 11.30
N VAL A 91 -9.16 1.34 10.46
CA VAL A 91 -8.88 0.03 9.85
C VAL A 91 -8.97 0.13 8.34
N PHE A 92 -7.92 -0.32 7.68
CA PHE A 92 -7.91 -0.56 6.24
C PHE A 92 -8.11 -2.05 6.00
N THR A 93 -9.13 -2.43 5.27
CA THR A 93 -9.39 -3.83 4.88
C THR A 93 -8.98 -4.06 3.43
N SER A 94 -8.42 -5.23 3.14
CA SER A 94 -7.98 -5.61 1.79
C SER A 94 -8.22 -7.10 1.55
N ALA A 95 -8.07 -7.54 0.31
CA ALA A 95 -8.08 -8.97 -0.08
C ALA A 95 -9.27 -9.76 0.47
N GLY A 96 -10.50 -9.33 0.18
CA GLY A 96 -11.70 -10.07 0.61
C GLY A 96 -13.00 -9.31 0.38
N ASN A 97 -14.06 -9.78 1.01
CA ASN A 97 -15.39 -9.17 0.91
C ASN A 97 -15.58 -8.10 1.99
N PRO A 98 -15.75 -6.80 1.64
CA PRO A 98 -15.92 -5.74 2.62
C PRO A 98 -17.18 -5.90 3.47
N THR A 99 -18.23 -6.58 3.00
CA THR A 99 -19.48 -6.74 3.74
C THR A 99 -19.33 -7.56 5.03
N THR A 100 -18.29 -8.40 5.12
CA THR A 100 -18.14 -9.33 6.25
C THR A 100 -17.89 -8.60 7.57
N TRP A 101 -17.04 -7.57 7.57
CA TRP A 101 -16.57 -6.94 8.79
C TRP A 101 -16.88 -5.45 8.91
N THR A 102 -17.27 -4.77 7.83
CA THR A 102 -17.46 -3.31 7.84
C THR A 102 -18.49 -2.88 8.87
N ALA A 103 -19.68 -3.50 8.87
CA ALA A 103 -20.74 -3.14 9.82
C ALA A 103 -20.33 -3.37 11.28
N TRP A 104 -19.63 -4.49 11.54
CA TRP A 104 -19.14 -4.82 12.88
C TRP A 104 -18.09 -3.82 13.36
N LEU A 105 -17.09 -3.48 12.54
CA LEU A 105 -16.07 -2.47 12.86
C LEU A 105 -16.71 -1.10 13.14
N LYS A 106 -17.67 -0.69 12.33
CA LYS A 106 -18.38 0.59 12.52
C LYS A 106 -19.21 0.63 13.81
N GLN A 107 -19.80 -0.48 14.25
CA GLN A 107 -20.48 -0.57 15.56
C GLN A 107 -19.52 -0.32 16.73
N HIS A 108 -18.23 -0.58 16.54
CA HIS A 108 -17.19 -0.27 17.52
C HIS A 108 -16.55 1.13 17.35
N GLY A 109 -17.17 1.99 16.51
CA GLY A 109 -16.71 3.38 16.29
C GLY A 109 -15.40 3.49 15.49
N ILE A 110 -15.09 2.48 14.65
CA ILE A 110 -13.90 2.42 13.83
C ILE A 110 -14.20 2.98 12.45
N THR A 111 -13.33 3.86 11.96
CA THR A 111 -13.31 4.32 10.58
C THR A 111 -12.79 3.20 9.69
N VAL A 112 -13.58 2.80 8.69
CA VAL A 112 -13.27 1.66 7.81
C VAL A 112 -12.96 2.13 6.40
N VAL A 113 -11.80 1.74 5.88
CA VAL A 113 -11.38 1.96 4.51
C VAL A 113 -11.22 0.62 3.81
N HIS A 114 -11.59 0.50 2.53
CA HIS A 114 -11.38 -0.73 1.78
C HIS A 114 -10.54 -0.52 0.54
N VAL A 115 -9.60 -1.44 0.29
CA VAL A 115 -8.71 -1.40 -0.88
C VAL A 115 -9.37 -2.15 -2.04
N VAL A 116 -9.41 -1.53 -3.22
CA VAL A 116 -10.06 -2.06 -4.42
C VAL A 116 -9.15 -1.93 -5.64
N SER A 117 -9.33 -2.83 -6.62
CA SER A 117 -8.61 -2.83 -7.90
C SER A 117 -9.50 -2.46 -9.10
N SER A 118 -10.79 -2.18 -8.89
CA SER A 118 -11.72 -1.83 -9.98
C SER A 118 -12.90 -0.99 -9.48
N SER A 119 -13.57 -0.30 -10.40
CA SER A 119 -14.82 0.43 -10.14
C SER A 119 -15.94 -0.48 -9.62
N ARG A 120 -16.01 -1.73 -10.10
CA ARG A 120 -16.95 -2.74 -9.60
C ARG A 120 -16.74 -3.04 -8.11
N PHE A 121 -15.49 -3.17 -7.67
CA PHE A 121 -15.19 -3.38 -6.25
C PHE A 121 -15.39 -2.12 -5.43
N ALA A 122 -15.19 -0.94 -6.01
CA ALA A 122 -15.51 0.33 -5.34
C ALA A 122 -17.00 0.44 -5.01
N MET A 123 -17.89 0.11 -5.96
CA MET A 123 -19.33 0.08 -5.70
C MET A 123 -19.71 -0.92 -4.60
N LYS A 124 -19.06 -2.09 -4.55
CA LYS A 124 -19.28 -3.06 -3.46
C LYS A 124 -18.82 -2.55 -2.10
N ALA A 125 -17.68 -1.87 -2.06
CA ALA A 125 -17.16 -1.29 -0.83
C ALA A 125 -18.08 -0.17 -0.31
N GLU A 126 -18.55 0.72 -1.18
CA GLU A 126 -19.52 1.76 -0.84
C GLU A 126 -20.84 1.17 -0.34
N ALA A 127 -21.37 0.16 -1.02
CA ALA A 127 -22.57 -0.55 -0.58
C ALA A 127 -22.41 -1.27 0.78
N ALA A 128 -21.18 -1.70 1.11
CA ALA A 128 -20.84 -2.27 2.42
C ALA A 128 -20.78 -1.21 3.54
N GLY A 129 -20.80 0.09 3.21
CA GLY A 129 -20.81 1.19 4.16
C GLY A 129 -19.43 1.63 4.66
N VAL A 130 -18.37 1.44 3.88
CA VAL A 130 -17.03 1.95 4.23
C VAL A 130 -16.99 3.48 4.22
N ASP A 131 -16.04 4.08 4.93
CA ASP A 131 -15.92 5.53 5.06
C ASP A 131 -15.03 6.15 3.97
N ALA A 132 -14.14 5.36 3.36
CA ALA A 132 -13.28 5.76 2.25
C ALA A 132 -12.84 4.53 1.44
N ILE A 133 -12.32 4.79 0.25
CA ILE A 133 -11.83 3.76 -0.68
C ILE A 133 -10.37 4.05 -1.04
N VAL A 134 -9.53 3.01 -1.02
CA VAL A 134 -8.22 3.02 -1.69
C VAL A 134 -8.38 2.32 -3.04
N ALA A 135 -8.11 3.03 -4.13
CA ALA A 135 -8.04 2.42 -5.46
C ALA A 135 -6.56 2.17 -5.80
N GLU A 136 -6.19 0.89 -5.91
CA GLU A 136 -4.82 0.46 -6.10
C GLU A 136 -4.59 -0.05 -7.51
N GLY A 137 -3.77 0.67 -8.27
CA GLY A 137 -3.34 0.30 -9.62
C GLY A 137 -2.28 -0.80 -9.63
N PHE A 138 -2.14 -1.44 -10.77
CA PHE A 138 -1.31 -2.64 -10.94
C PHE A 138 0.21 -2.35 -10.90
N GLU A 139 0.64 -1.11 -10.81
CA GLU A 139 2.03 -0.69 -10.56
C GLU A 139 2.49 -1.02 -9.13
N ALA A 140 1.54 -1.28 -8.22
CA ALA A 140 1.84 -1.63 -6.83
C ALA A 140 2.66 -2.92 -6.72
N GLY A 141 3.51 -3.01 -5.70
CA GLY A 141 4.22 -4.23 -5.32
C GLY A 141 3.31 -5.21 -4.58
N GLY A 142 3.68 -6.49 -4.59
CA GLY A 142 2.91 -7.53 -3.94
C GLY A 142 1.60 -7.87 -4.65
N HIS A 143 0.60 -8.26 -3.89
CA HIS A 143 -0.69 -8.71 -4.40
C HIS A 143 -1.45 -7.61 -5.16
N ASN A 144 -1.95 -7.95 -6.32
CA ASN A 144 -2.62 -7.03 -7.26
C ASN A 144 -3.99 -7.54 -7.71
N GLY A 145 -4.78 -6.63 -8.29
CA GLY A 145 -6.00 -6.98 -9.01
C GLY A 145 -5.72 -7.78 -10.28
N ARG A 146 -6.72 -8.56 -10.73
CA ARG A 146 -6.62 -9.39 -11.94
C ARG A 146 -6.73 -8.57 -13.23
N GLU A 147 -7.32 -7.37 -13.14
CA GLU A 147 -7.63 -6.52 -14.29
C GLU A 147 -6.41 -5.79 -14.87
N GLU A 148 -5.29 -5.76 -14.17
CA GLU A 148 -4.06 -5.07 -14.56
C GLU A 148 -4.30 -3.60 -14.96
N THR A 149 -5.24 -2.94 -14.28
CA THR A 149 -5.57 -1.54 -14.58
C THR A 149 -4.53 -0.62 -13.93
N THR A 150 -3.93 0.26 -14.74
CA THR A 150 -2.98 1.26 -14.25
C THR A 150 -3.67 2.28 -13.35
N THR A 151 -2.93 2.86 -12.42
CA THR A 151 -3.44 3.90 -11.52
C THR A 151 -4.03 5.07 -12.30
N LEU A 152 -3.40 5.46 -13.42
CA LEU A 152 -3.87 6.52 -14.31
C LEU A 152 -5.30 6.28 -14.86
N CYS A 153 -5.64 5.03 -15.17
CA CYS A 153 -6.97 4.65 -15.65
C CYS A 153 -7.95 4.32 -14.52
N LEU A 154 -7.44 3.74 -13.42
CA LEU A 154 -8.26 3.27 -12.32
C LEU A 154 -8.90 4.41 -11.52
N ILE A 155 -8.12 5.46 -11.20
CA ILE A 155 -8.60 6.55 -10.36
C ILE A 155 -9.83 7.25 -10.96
N PRO A 156 -9.82 7.73 -12.23
CA PRO A 156 -11.01 8.34 -12.81
C PRO A 156 -12.19 7.35 -12.96
N ALA A 157 -11.91 6.06 -13.25
CA ALA A 157 -12.96 5.04 -13.34
C ALA A 157 -13.65 4.79 -11.99
N VAL A 158 -12.89 4.76 -10.88
CA VAL A 158 -13.44 4.65 -9.52
C VAL A 158 -14.14 5.95 -9.13
N ARG A 159 -13.55 7.12 -9.41
CA ARG A 159 -14.19 8.41 -9.10
C ARG A 159 -15.55 8.58 -9.76
N ALA A 160 -15.73 8.04 -10.96
CA ALA A 160 -17.00 8.12 -11.69
C ALA A 160 -18.16 7.36 -11.01
N VAL A 161 -17.88 6.38 -10.14
CA VAL A 161 -18.89 5.49 -9.55
C VAL A 161 -19.08 5.66 -8.03
N THR A 162 -18.27 6.49 -7.38
CA THR A 162 -18.37 6.71 -5.92
C THR A 162 -18.21 8.17 -5.56
N SER A 163 -18.91 8.61 -4.54
CA SER A 163 -18.72 9.95 -3.94
C SER A 163 -17.88 9.92 -2.65
N LEU A 164 -17.47 8.75 -2.16
CA LEU A 164 -16.66 8.60 -0.96
C LEU A 164 -15.28 9.27 -1.10
N PRO A 165 -14.60 9.61 0.01
CA PRO A 165 -13.19 9.95 -0.01
C PRO A 165 -12.38 8.88 -0.75
N LEU A 166 -11.58 9.29 -1.75
CA LEU A 166 -10.83 8.40 -2.62
C LEU A 166 -9.33 8.60 -2.44
N ILE A 167 -8.65 7.50 -2.16
CA ILE A 167 -7.19 7.44 -1.99
C ILE A 167 -6.62 6.68 -3.17
N ALA A 168 -5.66 7.28 -3.89
CA ALA A 168 -4.95 6.63 -4.98
C ALA A 168 -3.76 5.84 -4.44
N ALA A 169 -3.56 4.61 -4.92
CA ALA A 169 -2.40 3.78 -4.61
C ALA A 169 -1.84 3.09 -5.86
N GLY A 170 -0.56 2.74 -5.83
CA GLY A 170 0.16 2.17 -6.97
C GLY A 170 0.83 3.26 -7.82
N GLY A 171 2.11 3.09 -8.15
CA GLY A 171 2.83 4.00 -9.03
C GLY A 171 3.19 5.38 -8.44
N ILE A 172 3.04 5.61 -7.15
CA ILE A 172 3.20 6.94 -6.53
C ILE A 172 4.49 6.97 -5.70
N ALA A 173 5.44 7.83 -6.10
CA ALA A 173 6.74 7.98 -5.42
C ALA A 173 7.22 9.43 -5.34
N THR A 174 6.55 10.39 -5.97
CA THR A 174 6.98 11.79 -6.06
C THR A 174 5.81 12.75 -5.82
N GLY A 175 6.13 14.03 -5.58
CA GLY A 175 5.13 15.07 -5.42
C GLY A 175 4.31 15.32 -6.69
N GLU A 176 4.92 15.22 -7.87
CA GLU A 176 4.26 15.31 -9.17
C GLU A 176 3.23 14.19 -9.35
N ALA A 177 3.57 12.96 -8.91
CA ALA A 177 2.62 11.85 -8.94
C ALA A 177 1.42 12.11 -8.01
N ILE A 178 1.63 12.72 -6.85
CA ILE A 178 0.55 13.14 -5.96
C ILE A 178 -0.36 14.16 -6.65
N LEU A 179 0.21 15.17 -7.33
CA LEU A 179 -0.56 16.17 -8.08
C LEU A 179 -1.36 15.54 -9.20
N ALA A 180 -0.76 14.61 -9.96
CA ALA A 180 -1.45 13.88 -11.02
C ALA A 180 -2.67 13.11 -10.48
N MET A 181 -2.53 12.39 -9.35
CA MET A 181 -3.65 11.68 -8.73
C MET A 181 -4.76 12.62 -8.26
N ARG A 182 -4.39 13.78 -7.73
CA ARG A 182 -5.36 14.81 -7.35
C ARG A 182 -6.12 15.34 -8.57
N ALA A 183 -5.44 15.58 -9.69
CA ALA A 183 -6.06 16.00 -10.94
C ALA A 183 -7.04 14.96 -11.50
N LEU A 184 -6.77 13.66 -11.26
CA LEU A 184 -7.65 12.56 -11.66
C LEU A 184 -8.83 12.33 -10.69
N GLY A 185 -8.92 13.07 -9.59
CA GLY A 185 -10.04 13.04 -8.66
C GLY A 185 -9.81 12.31 -7.34
N ALA A 186 -8.57 11.92 -7.02
CA ALA A 186 -8.24 11.40 -5.69
C ALA A 186 -8.21 12.52 -4.64
N ASP A 187 -8.64 12.21 -3.41
CA ASP A 187 -8.59 13.11 -2.25
C ASP A 187 -7.26 12.99 -1.48
N GLY A 188 -6.54 11.87 -1.63
CA GLY A 188 -5.25 11.60 -1.03
C GLY A 188 -4.53 10.45 -1.73
N VAL A 189 -3.37 10.08 -1.22
CA VAL A 189 -2.55 9.00 -1.79
C VAL A 189 -2.10 8.00 -0.73
N GLN A 190 -1.98 6.73 -1.13
CA GLN A 190 -1.32 5.69 -0.35
C GLN A 190 -0.03 5.29 -1.06
N VAL A 191 1.08 5.36 -0.34
CA VAL A 191 2.43 5.14 -0.84
C VAL A 191 3.02 3.90 -0.18
N GLY A 192 3.42 2.92 -0.99
CA GLY A 192 4.02 1.66 -0.51
C GLY A 192 5.54 1.68 -0.63
N THR A 193 6.05 1.41 -1.82
CA THR A 193 7.47 1.16 -2.13
C THR A 193 8.40 2.21 -1.51
N ARG A 194 8.05 3.48 -1.61
CA ARG A 194 8.86 4.58 -1.08
C ARG A 194 9.09 4.44 0.44
N PHE A 195 8.05 4.08 1.19
CA PHE A 195 8.14 3.84 2.63
C PHE A 195 8.70 2.45 2.98
N ALA A 196 8.54 1.44 2.11
CA ALA A 196 9.14 0.13 2.31
C ALA A 196 10.68 0.19 2.34
N LEU A 197 11.25 1.16 1.65
CA LEU A 197 12.70 1.36 1.52
C LEU A 197 13.27 2.41 2.49
N THR A 198 12.54 2.78 3.55
CA THR A 198 13.04 3.69 4.59
C THR A 198 13.75 2.95 5.73
N GLU A 199 14.51 3.71 6.53
CA GLU A 199 15.21 3.19 7.71
C GLU A 199 14.26 2.53 8.70
N GLU A 200 13.08 3.11 8.92
CA GLU A 200 12.09 2.64 9.90
C GLU A 200 11.27 1.44 9.44
N SER A 201 11.33 1.08 8.15
CA SER A 201 10.73 -0.14 7.63
C SER A 201 11.35 -1.38 8.27
N SER A 202 10.50 -2.38 8.55
CA SER A 202 10.96 -3.68 9.10
C SER A 202 11.63 -4.58 8.06
N ALA A 203 11.63 -4.21 6.78
CA ALA A 203 12.36 -4.93 5.73
C ALA A 203 13.86 -4.93 6.03
N SER A 204 14.57 -6.00 5.66
CA SER A 204 16.02 -6.09 5.82
C SER A 204 16.74 -5.03 4.97
N GLU A 205 17.91 -4.59 5.42
CA GLU A 205 18.74 -3.66 4.65
C GLU A 205 19.14 -4.26 3.29
N VAL A 206 19.43 -5.55 3.26
CA VAL A 206 19.76 -6.29 2.03
C VAL A 206 18.64 -6.17 1.00
N PHE A 207 17.38 -6.36 1.41
CA PHE A 207 16.22 -6.18 0.53
C PHE A 207 16.07 -4.73 0.07
N LYS A 208 16.22 -3.76 0.97
CA LYS A 208 16.10 -2.33 0.64
C LYS A 208 17.15 -1.90 -0.39
N GLU A 209 18.40 -2.23 -0.12
CA GLU A 209 19.51 -1.94 -1.04
C GLU A 209 19.31 -2.60 -2.41
N TYR A 210 18.91 -3.88 -2.41
CA TYR A 210 18.60 -4.57 -3.67
C TYR A 210 17.52 -3.84 -4.47
N CYS A 211 16.43 -3.44 -3.81
CA CYS A 211 15.32 -2.75 -4.46
C CYS A 211 15.69 -1.35 -4.99
N LEU A 212 16.63 -0.66 -4.35
CA LEU A 212 17.15 0.63 -4.83
C LEU A 212 18.00 0.51 -6.10
N HIS A 213 18.47 -0.67 -6.47
CA HIS A 213 19.23 -0.91 -7.70
C HIS A 213 18.36 -1.42 -8.87
N LEU A 214 17.06 -1.63 -8.66
CA LEU A 214 16.14 -2.07 -9.70
C LEU A 214 15.94 -0.97 -10.75
N LYS A 215 15.78 -1.40 -12.00
CA LYS A 215 15.56 -0.55 -13.17
C LYS A 215 14.17 -0.78 -13.75
N GLU A 216 13.82 0.03 -14.73
CA GLU A 216 12.62 -0.17 -15.52
C GLU A 216 12.58 -1.60 -16.09
N GLY A 217 11.41 -2.28 -15.92
CA GLY A 217 11.23 -3.65 -16.37
C GLY A 217 11.73 -4.74 -15.40
N ASP A 218 12.42 -4.40 -14.31
CA ASP A 218 12.91 -5.38 -13.34
C ASP A 218 11.82 -5.92 -12.39
N THR A 219 10.60 -5.41 -12.47
CA THR A 219 9.46 -6.01 -11.77
C THR A 219 8.48 -6.64 -12.74
N ARG A 220 7.87 -7.78 -12.36
CA ARG A 220 6.85 -8.47 -13.16
C ARG A 220 5.66 -8.86 -12.32
N LEU A 221 4.46 -8.79 -12.91
CA LEU A 221 3.24 -9.34 -12.34
C LEU A 221 3.09 -10.80 -12.76
N LEU A 222 3.20 -11.71 -11.82
CA LEU A 222 3.18 -13.16 -12.00
C LEU A 222 2.14 -13.82 -11.10
N LEU A 223 2.10 -15.16 -11.06
CA LEU A 223 1.17 -15.96 -10.24
C LEU A 223 -0.32 -15.68 -10.57
N LYS A 224 -0.59 -15.31 -11.83
CA LYS A 224 -1.93 -14.88 -12.27
C LYS A 224 -3.01 -15.97 -12.15
N LYS A 225 -2.63 -17.25 -12.19
CA LYS A 225 -3.55 -18.37 -11.96
C LYS A 225 -3.96 -18.50 -10.48
N LEU A 226 -3.11 -18.05 -9.55
CA LEU A 226 -3.40 -18.03 -8.10
C LEU A 226 -3.99 -16.68 -7.70
N SER A 227 -3.13 -15.76 -7.35
CA SER A 227 -3.40 -14.35 -7.07
C SER A 227 -2.25 -13.56 -7.67
N PRO A 228 -2.51 -12.57 -8.55
CA PRO A 228 -1.42 -11.82 -9.17
C PRO A 228 -0.55 -11.14 -8.11
N VAL A 229 0.78 -11.29 -8.23
CA VAL A 229 1.77 -10.68 -7.34
C VAL A 229 2.85 -10.01 -8.17
N ARG A 230 3.18 -8.77 -7.84
CA ARG A 230 4.30 -8.07 -8.47
C ARG A 230 5.57 -8.33 -7.69
N LEU A 231 6.52 -8.94 -8.38
CA LEU A 231 7.80 -9.37 -7.85
C LEU A 231 8.95 -8.63 -8.53
N ALA A 232 9.97 -8.27 -7.75
CA ALA A 232 11.26 -7.87 -8.28
C ALA A 232 11.94 -9.03 -8.99
N ARG A 233 12.85 -8.70 -9.93
CA ARG A 233 13.72 -9.65 -10.58
C ARG A 233 14.50 -10.45 -9.53
N GLY A 234 14.65 -11.75 -9.71
CA GLY A 234 15.34 -12.66 -8.79
C GLY A 234 15.11 -14.10 -9.19
N ASN A 235 15.78 -15.05 -8.53
CA ASN A 235 15.69 -16.48 -8.87
C ASN A 235 14.25 -16.99 -8.75
N PHE A 236 13.56 -16.63 -7.68
CA PHE A 236 12.15 -17.04 -7.49
C PHE A 236 11.26 -16.48 -8.60
N GLN A 237 11.37 -15.18 -8.91
CA GLN A 237 10.58 -14.55 -9.98
C GLN A 237 10.83 -15.24 -11.34
N GLN A 238 12.11 -15.58 -11.64
CA GLN A 238 12.46 -16.27 -12.88
C GLN A 238 11.91 -17.70 -12.92
N ALA A 239 11.98 -18.43 -11.79
CA ALA A 239 11.41 -19.77 -11.68
C ALA A 239 9.89 -19.78 -11.89
N VAL A 240 9.18 -18.82 -11.30
CA VAL A 240 7.72 -18.66 -11.52
C VAL A 240 7.43 -18.33 -12.99
N ALA A 241 8.15 -17.40 -13.59
CA ALA A 241 7.94 -17.00 -14.97
C ALA A 241 8.20 -18.17 -15.94
N ALA A 242 9.23 -18.98 -15.69
CA ALA A 242 9.53 -20.19 -16.48
C ALA A 242 8.44 -21.26 -16.32
N ALA A 243 7.96 -21.49 -15.10
CA ALA A 243 6.88 -22.43 -14.82
C ALA A 243 5.56 -22.01 -15.53
N GLU A 244 5.18 -20.73 -15.44
CA GLU A 244 4.01 -20.19 -16.13
C GLU A 244 4.12 -20.32 -17.66
N ALA A 245 5.30 -20.02 -18.24
CA ALA A 245 5.56 -20.18 -19.66
C ALA A 245 5.50 -21.66 -20.12
N ALA A 246 5.89 -22.59 -19.26
CA ALA A 246 5.78 -24.03 -19.48
C ALA A 246 4.33 -24.58 -19.27
N GLY A 247 3.37 -23.73 -18.90
CA GLY A 247 1.99 -24.12 -18.72
C GLY A 247 1.64 -24.70 -17.35
N ALA A 248 2.47 -24.44 -16.32
CA ALA A 248 2.25 -24.92 -14.95
C ALA A 248 0.79 -24.75 -14.49
N THR A 249 0.29 -25.74 -13.76
CA THR A 249 -1.04 -25.72 -13.15
C THR A 249 -1.07 -24.84 -11.91
N GLU A 250 -2.26 -24.58 -11.35
CA GLU A 250 -2.38 -23.86 -10.05
C GLU A 250 -1.64 -24.62 -8.93
N GLU A 251 -1.71 -25.95 -8.93
CA GLU A 251 -1.06 -26.78 -7.91
C GLU A 251 0.47 -26.71 -8.02
N ASP A 252 1.02 -26.76 -9.23
CA ASP A 252 2.47 -26.60 -9.46
C ASP A 252 2.95 -25.24 -8.94
N LEU A 253 2.19 -24.18 -9.19
CA LEU A 253 2.51 -22.83 -8.72
C LEU A 253 2.39 -22.71 -7.19
N ARG A 254 1.41 -23.37 -6.55
CA ARG A 254 1.30 -23.43 -5.09
C ARG A 254 2.48 -24.12 -4.44
N ILE A 255 2.92 -25.23 -5.02
CA ILE A 255 4.11 -25.97 -4.56
C ILE A 255 5.35 -25.08 -4.69
N LEU A 256 5.52 -24.40 -5.84
CA LEU A 256 6.65 -23.51 -6.10
C LEU A 256 6.64 -22.31 -5.14
N LEU A 257 5.48 -21.68 -4.91
CA LEU A 257 5.32 -20.55 -4.00
C LEU A 257 5.66 -20.94 -2.56
N SER A 258 5.24 -22.13 -2.12
CA SER A 258 5.41 -22.61 -0.74
C SER A 258 4.97 -21.57 0.32
N ARG A 259 5.31 -21.80 1.59
CA ARG A 259 4.97 -20.85 2.67
C ARG A 259 6.21 -20.10 3.14
N GLY A 260 6.04 -18.80 3.45
CA GLY A 260 7.07 -18.00 4.12
C GLY A 260 8.10 -17.37 3.20
N ARG A 261 7.99 -17.49 1.87
CA ARG A 261 8.95 -16.90 0.93
C ARG A 261 9.05 -15.38 1.03
N ALA A 262 7.93 -14.69 1.19
CA ALA A 262 7.91 -13.23 1.38
C ALA A 262 8.66 -12.83 2.67
N LYS A 263 8.51 -13.61 3.76
CA LYS A 263 9.30 -13.39 4.99
C LYS A 263 10.79 -13.53 4.73
N ARG A 264 11.18 -14.62 4.06
CA ARG A 264 12.59 -14.89 3.73
C ARG A 264 13.18 -13.76 2.89
N GLY A 265 12.50 -13.33 1.83
CA GLY A 265 13.00 -12.29 0.93
C GLY A 265 13.03 -10.91 1.57
N ILE A 266 11.90 -10.46 2.11
CA ILE A 266 11.74 -9.07 2.57
C ILE A 266 12.35 -8.86 3.96
N PHE A 267 12.01 -9.73 4.91
CA PHE A 267 12.38 -9.54 6.31
C PHE A 267 13.75 -10.15 6.66
N GLU A 268 14.05 -11.34 6.13
CA GLU A 268 15.31 -12.05 6.42
C GLU A 268 16.42 -11.73 5.41
N GLY A 269 16.11 -11.10 4.26
CA GLY A 269 17.09 -10.65 3.26
C GLY A 269 17.63 -11.76 2.36
N ASP A 270 16.94 -12.89 2.24
CA ASP A 270 17.30 -13.98 1.35
C ASP A 270 16.88 -13.63 -0.09
N LEU A 271 17.82 -13.05 -0.87
CA LEU A 271 17.57 -12.67 -2.26
C LEU A 271 17.51 -13.87 -3.21
N GLU A 272 18.05 -15.01 -2.82
CA GLU A 272 18.14 -16.21 -3.68
C GLU A 272 16.83 -16.99 -3.71
N GLU A 273 16.27 -17.28 -2.52
CA GLU A 273 15.09 -18.11 -2.36
C GLU A 273 13.83 -17.33 -1.95
N GLY A 274 14.01 -16.07 -1.61
CA GLY A 274 12.92 -15.21 -1.13
C GLY A 274 12.01 -14.71 -2.24
N GLU A 275 10.78 -14.39 -1.85
CA GLU A 275 9.84 -13.64 -2.66
C GLU A 275 10.04 -12.13 -2.39
N LEU A 276 10.39 -11.38 -3.44
CA LEU A 276 10.77 -9.98 -3.35
C LEU A 276 9.64 -9.09 -3.88
N GLU A 277 8.67 -8.76 -3.02
CA GLU A 277 7.52 -7.93 -3.40
C GLU A 277 7.87 -6.45 -3.37
N ILE A 278 7.85 -5.77 -4.51
CA ILE A 278 8.10 -4.33 -4.64
C ILE A 278 7.39 -3.75 -5.87
N GLY A 279 7.01 -2.47 -5.82
CA GLY A 279 6.32 -1.78 -6.91
C GLY A 279 7.26 -1.28 -8.01
N GLN A 280 6.68 -0.93 -9.16
CA GLN A 280 7.43 -0.42 -10.33
C GLN A 280 8.21 0.86 -10.04
N VAL A 281 7.75 1.67 -9.09
CA VAL A 281 8.40 2.94 -8.74
C VAL A 281 9.77 2.76 -8.07
N SER A 282 10.18 1.54 -7.69
CA SER A 282 11.55 1.28 -7.23
C SER A 282 12.59 1.77 -8.22
N ALA A 283 12.32 1.66 -9.53
CA ALA A 283 13.20 2.16 -10.59
C ALA A 283 13.43 3.69 -10.57
N LEU A 284 12.57 4.45 -9.90
CA LEU A 284 12.70 5.91 -9.74
C LEU A 284 13.56 6.30 -8.52
N LEU A 285 14.02 5.34 -7.74
CA LEU A 285 14.66 5.56 -6.44
C LEU A 285 16.17 5.23 -6.44
N ASN A 286 16.74 4.84 -7.57
CA ASN A 286 18.10 4.30 -7.69
C ASN A 286 19.22 5.19 -7.10
N GLU A 287 19.05 6.50 -7.08
CA GLU A 287 20.09 7.43 -6.61
C GLU A 287 19.80 7.97 -5.20
N LYS A 288 18.71 7.53 -4.56
CA LYS A 288 18.26 8.16 -3.32
C LYS A 288 18.86 7.56 -2.05
N GLY A 289 19.33 6.32 -2.10
CA GLY A 289 19.74 5.58 -0.91
C GLY A 289 18.57 5.23 0.02
N ILE A 290 18.88 4.61 1.14
CA ILE A 290 17.93 4.37 2.23
C ILE A 290 17.75 5.69 3.00
N GLN A 291 16.53 6.23 2.99
CA GLN A 291 16.18 7.51 3.62
C GLN A 291 15.33 7.27 4.88
N THR A 292 15.29 8.26 5.76
CA THR A 292 14.33 8.29 6.86
C THR A 292 12.92 8.61 6.34
N VAL A 293 11.88 8.23 7.09
CA VAL A 293 10.50 8.62 6.80
C VAL A 293 10.35 10.14 6.76
N ALA A 294 11.06 10.88 7.61
CA ALA A 294 10.99 12.34 7.66
C ALA A 294 11.47 12.95 6.33
N GLU A 295 12.60 12.48 5.78
CA GLU A 295 13.12 12.92 4.48
C GLU A 295 12.16 12.59 3.35
N VAL A 296 11.62 11.37 3.33
CA VAL A 296 10.64 10.94 2.32
C VAL A 296 9.38 11.80 2.37
N MET A 297 8.85 12.09 3.55
CA MET A 297 7.66 12.94 3.70
C MET A 297 7.94 14.39 3.26
N ASP A 298 9.10 14.93 3.61
CA ASP A 298 9.50 16.27 3.18
C ASP A 298 9.60 16.36 1.66
N GLU A 299 10.27 15.40 1.01
CA GLU A 299 10.36 15.34 -0.45
C GLU A 299 8.99 15.22 -1.13
N LEU A 300 8.09 14.38 -0.62
CA LEU A 300 6.75 14.23 -1.18
C LEU A 300 5.93 15.52 -1.07
N VAL A 301 5.99 16.18 0.10
CA VAL A 301 5.23 17.41 0.35
C VAL A 301 5.80 18.59 -0.43
N THR A 302 7.11 18.80 -0.37
CA THR A 302 7.80 19.88 -1.07
C THR A 302 7.69 19.71 -2.57
N GLY A 303 7.91 18.49 -3.08
CA GLY A 303 7.73 18.17 -4.51
C GLY A 303 6.30 18.41 -4.98
N TYR A 304 5.29 18.08 -4.17
CA TYR A 304 3.90 18.40 -4.50
C TYR A 304 3.65 19.91 -4.60
N GLN A 305 4.19 20.70 -3.66
CA GLN A 305 4.06 22.16 -3.67
C GLN A 305 4.73 22.76 -4.90
N GLN A 306 5.97 22.35 -5.20
CA GLN A 306 6.71 22.80 -6.39
C GLN A 306 5.99 22.44 -7.69
N ALA A 307 5.45 21.22 -7.79
CA ALA A 307 4.66 20.80 -8.95
C ALA A 307 3.41 21.67 -9.13
N CYS A 308 2.71 22.02 -8.07
CA CYS A 308 1.57 22.94 -8.13
C CYS A 308 1.97 24.34 -8.60
N GLU A 309 3.08 24.88 -8.09
CA GLU A 309 3.59 26.20 -8.50
C GLU A 309 4.01 26.21 -9.97
N THR A 310 4.73 25.18 -10.41
CA THR A 310 5.16 25.01 -11.80
C THR A 310 3.95 24.92 -12.73
N LEU A 311 2.94 24.13 -12.37
CA LEU A 311 1.72 24.03 -13.17
C LEU A 311 0.97 25.36 -13.23
N ALA A 312 0.84 26.07 -12.11
CA ALA A 312 0.19 27.38 -12.06
C ALA A 312 0.90 28.42 -12.91
N ALA A 313 2.24 28.41 -12.93
CA ALA A 313 3.03 29.31 -13.77
C ALA A 313 2.87 29.00 -15.27
N ASN A 314 2.70 27.75 -15.65
CA ASN A 314 2.60 27.29 -17.05
C ASN A 314 1.16 27.29 -17.60
N VAL A 315 0.14 27.50 -16.78
CA VAL A 315 -1.30 27.50 -17.20
C VAL A 315 -1.66 28.67 -18.15
N CYS A 316 -0.71 29.57 -18.45
CA CYS A 316 -0.94 30.61 -19.48
C CYS A 316 -0.95 30.10 -20.92
N GLU A 317 -0.50 28.88 -21.20
CA GLU A 317 -0.72 28.22 -22.51
C GLU A 317 -2.14 27.66 -22.56
N ARG A 318 -3.11 28.51 -22.84
CA ARG A 318 -4.45 28.04 -23.26
C ARG A 318 -4.30 27.45 -24.66
N TRP A 319 -4.75 26.23 -24.81
CA TRP A 319 -4.97 25.69 -26.14
C TRP A 319 -6.05 26.56 -26.80
N ASP A 320 -5.69 27.29 -27.85
CA ASP A 320 -6.66 28.02 -28.68
C ASP A 320 -7.54 26.96 -29.37
N VAL A 321 -8.78 26.78 -28.87
CA VAL A 321 -9.80 25.90 -29.44
C VAL A 321 -10.71 26.74 -30.32
#